data_4fbaae49bc707fd9eb498cabee02f1b2
#
_entry.id   4fbaae49bc707fd9eb498cabee02f1b2
#
_cell.length_a   1.000
_cell.length_b   1.000
_cell.length_c   1.000
_cell.angle_alpha   90.00
_cell.angle_beta   90.00
_cell.angle_gamma   90.00
#
_symmetry.space_group_name_H-M   'P 1'
#
loop_
_entity.id
_entity.type
_entity.pdbx_description
1 polymer ?
#
loop_
_entity_poly.entity_id
_entity_poly.type
_entity_poly.pdbx_seq_one_letter_code
_entity_poly.pdbx_strand_id
1 'polypeptide(L)'
;MWLLFVLFRGRRHGRLIFERIRGIPLVVFPEVFHPGLFLSTPLLLGAIEDLELETGSLVLDLGTGTGICAISIALKGARVTATDISTIAVRCARTNVLINNLEDRVRVLEGDLFQPVEKQRFDLVIFNPPYYEGKPGEWAGYAWRGENVLHRFAEGLGPHLTPKGRALLSVSTEVDLLTVKKGLQENGFETREIRKRWIPGETIYVYECRPSQICGHVRGEATSEAGQE
;
A
#
# COMPACT_ATOMS: atom_id res chain seq x y z
N MET A 1 -24.87 5.08 8.80
CA MET A 1 -23.75 4.16 8.67
C MET A 1 -22.70 4.31 9.77
N TRP A 2 -22.35 5.52 10.17
CA TRP A 2 -21.42 5.78 11.29
C TRP A 2 -21.87 5.11 12.61
N LEU A 3 -23.16 5.08 12.93
CA LEU A 3 -23.70 4.44 14.13
C LEU A 3 -23.58 2.90 14.13
N LEU A 4 -23.80 2.26 12.98
CA LEU A 4 -23.56 0.81 12.81
C LEU A 4 -22.07 0.48 12.87
N PHE A 5 -21.23 1.32 12.31
CA PHE A 5 -19.77 1.22 12.39
C PHE A 5 -19.29 1.28 13.84
N VAL A 6 -19.79 2.24 14.64
CA VAL A 6 -19.46 2.37 16.06
C VAL A 6 -19.96 1.16 16.87
N LEU A 7 -21.16 0.64 16.61
CA LEU A 7 -21.76 -0.49 17.32
C LEU A 7 -21.02 -1.82 17.02
N PHE A 8 -20.61 -2.05 15.76
CA PHE A 8 -19.83 -3.25 15.42
C PHE A 8 -18.36 -3.15 15.86
N ARG A 9 -17.81 -1.95 15.89
CA ARG A 9 -16.46 -1.65 16.33
C ARG A 9 -16.27 -1.94 17.83
N GLY A 10 -17.20 -1.54 18.69
CA GLY A 10 -17.09 -1.74 20.14
C GLY A 10 -17.03 -3.20 20.58
N ARG A 11 -17.54 -4.14 19.78
CA ARG A 11 -17.51 -5.57 20.10
C ARG A 11 -16.26 -6.31 19.62
N ARG A 12 -15.50 -5.74 18.68
CA ARG A 12 -14.30 -6.36 18.06
C ARG A 12 -12.99 -5.72 18.54
N HIS A 13 -13.07 -4.60 19.24
CA HIS A 13 -11.89 -3.89 19.74
C HIS A 13 -11.25 -4.60 20.93
N GLY A 14 -9.92 -4.59 20.94
CA GLY A 14 -9.14 -5.17 22.05
C GLY A 14 -9.13 -6.70 22.08
N ARG A 15 -9.64 -7.39 21.06
CA ARG A 15 -9.66 -8.85 20.97
C ARG A 15 -8.94 -9.34 19.72
N LEU A 16 -8.31 -10.49 19.86
CA LEU A 16 -7.76 -11.24 18.74
C LEU A 16 -8.92 -11.87 17.95
N ILE A 17 -8.96 -11.61 16.64
CA ILE A 17 -10.03 -12.09 15.75
C ILE A 17 -9.45 -13.07 14.75
N PHE A 18 -10.08 -14.23 14.59
CA PHE A 18 -9.78 -15.19 13.53
C PHE A 18 -10.88 -15.11 12.47
N GLU A 19 -10.49 -14.91 11.22
CA GLU A 19 -11.44 -14.86 10.11
C GLU A 19 -10.83 -15.36 8.81
N ARG A 20 -11.66 -15.47 7.77
CA ARG A 20 -11.24 -15.74 6.40
C ARG A 20 -11.67 -14.58 5.50
N ILE A 21 -10.71 -13.99 4.81
CA ILE A 21 -10.99 -12.98 3.79
C ILE A 21 -10.59 -13.55 2.43
N ARG A 22 -11.56 -13.65 1.51
CA ARG A 22 -11.36 -14.29 0.20
C ARG A 22 -10.70 -15.68 0.27
N GLY A 23 -11.09 -16.46 1.28
CA GLY A 23 -10.54 -17.79 1.50
C GLY A 23 -9.19 -17.83 2.26
N ILE A 24 -8.52 -16.70 2.42
CA ILE A 24 -7.24 -16.60 3.13
C ILE A 24 -7.50 -16.55 4.64
N PRO A 25 -7.00 -17.51 5.44
CA PRO A 25 -7.13 -17.49 6.89
C PRO A 25 -6.24 -16.41 7.47
N LEU A 26 -6.78 -15.63 8.41
CA LEU A 26 -6.10 -14.52 9.06
C LEU A 26 -6.41 -14.48 10.55
N VAL A 27 -5.42 -14.03 11.30
CA VAL A 27 -5.61 -13.48 12.63
C VAL A 27 -5.43 -11.96 12.57
N VAL A 28 -6.36 -11.22 13.17
CA VAL A 28 -6.27 -9.77 13.30
C VAL A 28 -5.97 -9.46 14.76
N PHE A 29 -4.82 -8.84 15.01
CA PHE A 29 -4.45 -8.43 16.36
C PHE A 29 -5.25 -7.21 16.78
N PRO A 30 -5.48 -7.02 18.10
CA PRO A 30 -5.93 -5.74 18.64
C PRO A 30 -5.02 -4.63 18.07
N GLU A 31 -5.56 -3.45 17.83
CA GLU A 31 -4.79 -2.30 17.34
C GLU A 31 -4.30 -2.39 15.88
N VAL A 32 -4.47 -3.50 15.17
CA VAL A 32 -4.21 -3.61 13.74
C VAL A 32 -5.48 -3.30 12.95
N PHE A 33 -5.32 -2.55 11.86
CA PHE A 33 -6.42 -2.24 10.96
C PHE A 33 -7.10 -3.51 10.46
N HIS A 34 -8.42 -3.58 10.64
CA HIS A 34 -9.19 -4.77 10.31
C HIS A 34 -9.62 -4.75 8.85
N PRO A 35 -9.07 -5.62 7.98
CA PRO A 35 -9.26 -5.57 6.54
C PRO A 35 -10.69 -5.82 6.07
N GLY A 36 -11.52 -6.51 6.86
CA GLY A 36 -12.91 -6.79 6.55
C GLY A 36 -13.90 -5.70 6.99
N LEU A 37 -13.48 -4.72 7.80
CA LEU A 37 -14.37 -3.65 8.30
C LEU A 37 -14.39 -2.42 7.37
N PHE A 38 -13.42 -2.30 6.48
CA PHE A 38 -13.28 -1.16 5.57
C PHE A 38 -13.26 -1.64 4.13
N LEU A 39 -13.94 -0.92 3.26
CA LEU A 39 -14.10 -1.34 1.86
C LEU A 39 -12.86 -1.12 1.01
N SER A 40 -11.88 -0.36 1.48
CA SER A 40 -10.61 -0.13 0.77
C SER A 40 -9.83 -1.43 0.53
N THR A 41 -9.68 -2.25 1.56
CA THR A 41 -8.97 -3.53 1.42
C THR A 41 -9.68 -4.52 0.47
N PRO A 42 -10.99 -4.80 0.59
CA PRO A 42 -11.71 -5.63 -0.38
C PRO A 42 -11.65 -5.11 -1.82
N LEU A 43 -11.67 -3.78 -2.01
CA LEU A 43 -11.55 -3.19 -3.35
C LEU A 43 -10.15 -3.37 -3.93
N LEU A 44 -9.11 -3.15 -3.11
CA LEU A 44 -7.71 -3.34 -3.49
C LEU A 44 -7.40 -4.83 -3.78
N LEU A 45 -7.89 -5.75 -2.95
CA LEU A 45 -7.77 -7.18 -3.19
C LEU A 45 -8.42 -7.59 -4.52
N GLY A 46 -9.57 -6.99 -4.87
CA GLY A 46 -10.17 -7.19 -6.19
C GLY A 46 -9.28 -6.70 -7.33
N ALA A 47 -8.60 -5.58 -7.16
CA ALA A 47 -7.63 -5.11 -8.16
C ALA A 47 -6.41 -6.05 -8.25
N ILE A 48 -5.94 -6.57 -7.11
CA ILE A 48 -4.85 -7.55 -7.05
C ILE A 48 -5.22 -8.86 -7.75
N GLU A 49 -6.46 -9.33 -7.62
CA GLU A 49 -6.93 -10.56 -8.29
C GLU A 49 -6.85 -10.45 -9.81
N ASP A 50 -7.17 -9.28 -10.37
CA ASP A 50 -7.13 -9.04 -11.82
C ASP A 50 -5.71 -8.80 -12.36
N LEU A 51 -4.70 -8.64 -11.48
CA LEU A 51 -3.33 -8.43 -11.93
C LEU A 51 -2.76 -9.68 -12.59
N GLU A 52 -2.21 -9.49 -13.77
CA GLU A 52 -1.25 -10.42 -14.33
C GLU A 52 0.13 -10.08 -13.76
N LEU A 53 0.72 -11.06 -13.08
CA LEU A 53 2.06 -10.98 -12.50
C LEU A 53 2.87 -12.18 -12.98
N GLU A 54 4.09 -11.92 -13.40
CA GLU A 54 5.04 -12.99 -13.68
C GLU A 54 5.45 -13.69 -12.37
N THR A 55 5.63 -15.00 -12.43
CA THR A 55 6.13 -15.75 -11.27
C THR A 55 7.50 -15.20 -10.86
N GLY A 56 7.66 -14.89 -9.58
CA GLY A 56 8.88 -14.31 -9.04
C GLY A 56 8.95 -12.80 -9.12
N SER A 57 7.93 -12.09 -9.66
CA SER A 57 7.85 -10.62 -9.61
C SER A 57 8.14 -10.11 -8.20
N LEU A 58 8.91 -9.03 -8.11
CA LEU A 58 9.24 -8.38 -6.84
C LEU A 58 8.17 -7.37 -6.48
N VAL A 59 7.52 -7.55 -5.35
CA VAL A 59 6.40 -6.70 -4.91
C VAL A 59 6.69 -6.10 -3.54
N LEU A 60 6.36 -4.83 -3.37
CA LEU A 60 6.38 -4.13 -2.10
C LEU A 60 4.94 -3.83 -1.65
N ASP A 61 4.60 -4.23 -0.42
CA ASP A 61 3.33 -3.90 0.26
C ASP A 61 3.63 -2.92 1.41
N LEU A 62 3.31 -1.63 1.20
CA LEU A 62 3.55 -0.56 2.16
C LEU A 62 2.37 -0.45 3.14
N GLY A 63 2.66 -0.33 4.44
CA GLY A 63 1.63 -0.29 5.47
C GLY A 63 0.81 -1.58 5.49
N THR A 64 1.48 -2.72 5.51
CA THR A 64 0.89 -4.05 5.27
C THR A 64 -0.19 -4.46 6.27
N GLY A 65 -0.21 -3.87 7.47
CA GLY A 65 -1.21 -4.15 8.50
C GLY A 65 -1.26 -5.64 8.89
N THR A 66 -2.33 -6.33 8.49
CA THR A 66 -2.48 -7.78 8.71
C THR A 66 -1.67 -8.64 7.74
N GLY A 67 -1.06 -8.06 6.70
CA GLY A 67 -0.36 -8.79 5.65
C GLY A 67 -1.25 -9.35 4.55
N ILE A 68 -2.55 -9.03 4.52
CA ILE A 68 -3.51 -9.65 3.59
C ILE A 68 -3.17 -9.38 2.12
N CYS A 69 -2.73 -8.16 1.77
CA CYS A 69 -2.32 -7.83 0.39
C CYS A 69 -1.04 -8.57 0.02
N ALA A 70 -0.03 -8.57 0.91
CA ALA A 70 1.21 -9.32 0.72
C ALA A 70 0.95 -10.82 0.50
N ILE A 71 0.11 -11.44 1.33
CA ILE A 71 -0.27 -12.85 1.23
C ILE A 71 -1.01 -13.11 -0.09
N SER A 72 -2.00 -12.28 -0.45
CA SER A 72 -2.76 -12.41 -1.68
C SER A 72 -1.86 -12.40 -2.92
N ILE A 73 -0.86 -11.52 -2.95
CA ILE A 73 0.12 -11.41 -4.03
C ILE A 73 1.10 -12.61 -4.03
N ALA A 74 1.56 -13.04 -2.87
CA ALA A 74 2.47 -14.19 -2.76
C ALA A 74 1.81 -15.49 -3.24
N LEU A 75 0.50 -15.66 -3.01
CA LEU A 75 -0.28 -16.78 -3.53
C LEU A 75 -0.36 -16.80 -5.07
N LYS A 76 -0.16 -15.65 -5.74
CA LYS A 76 -0.03 -15.56 -7.21
C LYS A 76 1.39 -15.87 -7.72
N GLY A 77 2.32 -16.23 -6.84
CA GLY A 77 3.68 -16.62 -7.20
C GLY A 77 4.74 -15.53 -7.10
N ALA A 78 4.40 -14.34 -6.65
CA ALA A 78 5.36 -13.25 -6.45
C ALA A 78 6.22 -13.43 -5.18
N ARG A 79 7.34 -12.69 -5.13
CA ARG A 79 8.14 -12.48 -3.93
C ARG A 79 7.82 -11.12 -3.35
N VAL A 80 7.36 -11.08 -2.10
CA VAL A 80 6.82 -9.87 -1.49
C VAL A 80 7.71 -9.41 -0.34
N THR A 81 8.07 -8.14 -0.34
CA THR A 81 8.52 -7.43 0.85
C THR A 81 7.33 -6.62 1.38
N ALA A 82 6.98 -6.82 2.63
CA ALA A 82 5.91 -6.11 3.31
C ALA A 82 6.50 -5.22 4.40
N THR A 83 6.08 -3.96 4.48
CA THR A 83 6.59 -3.03 5.51
C THR A 83 5.45 -2.43 6.30
N ASP A 84 5.69 -2.14 7.57
CA ASP A 84 4.78 -1.37 8.41
C ASP A 84 5.57 -0.62 9.49
N ILE A 85 5.12 0.57 9.85
CA ILE A 85 5.74 1.37 10.92
C ILE A 85 5.36 0.84 12.31
N SER A 86 4.26 0.12 12.41
CA SER A 86 3.74 -0.44 13.66
C SER A 86 4.35 -1.81 13.95
N THR A 87 5.11 -1.93 15.04
CA THR A 87 5.63 -3.23 15.52
C THR A 87 4.51 -4.27 15.70
N ILE A 88 3.31 -3.85 16.13
CA ILE A 88 2.17 -4.75 16.31
C ILE A 88 1.65 -5.25 14.96
N ALA A 89 1.56 -4.38 13.95
CA ALA A 89 1.19 -4.76 12.58
C ALA A 89 2.22 -5.71 11.97
N VAL A 90 3.52 -5.44 12.13
CA VAL A 90 4.60 -6.34 11.70
C VAL A 90 4.46 -7.73 12.32
N ARG A 91 4.20 -7.81 13.62
CA ARG A 91 3.97 -9.09 14.31
C ARG A 91 2.72 -9.80 13.78
N CYS A 92 1.63 -9.07 13.58
CA CYS A 92 0.40 -9.58 13.01
C CYS A 92 0.62 -10.14 11.61
N ALA A 93 1.27 -9.37 10.72
CA ALA A 93 1.59 -9.79 9.36
C ALA A 93 2.47 -11.05 9.35
N ARG A 94 3.53 -11.09 10.15
CA ARG A 94 4.39 -12.29 10.28
C ARG A 94 3.62 -13.52 10.73
N THR A 95 2.72 -13.37 11.71
CA THR A 95 1.85 -14.47 12.16
C THR A 95 0.95 -14.97 11.01
N ASN A 96 0.38 -14.06 10.22
CA ASN A 96 -0.47 -14.43 9.10
C ASN A 96 0.31 -15.06 7.95
N VAL A 97 1.54 -14.63 7.71
CA VAL A 97 2.45 -15.28 6.74
C VAL A 97 2.71 -16.73 7.14
N LEU A 98 3.02 -16.98 8.42
CA LEU A 98 3.19 -18.35 8.98
C LEU A 98 1.92 -19.20 8.84
N ILE A 99 0.76 -18.65 9.19
CA ILE A 99 -0.54 -19.35 9.08
C ILE A 99 -0.80 -19.81 7.63
N ASN A 100 -0.29 -19.06 6.64
CA ASN A 100 -0.47 -19.34 5.22
C ASN A 100 0.72 -20.08 4.57
N ASN A 101 1.76 -20.47 5.34
CA ASN A 101 2.98 -21.15 4.87
C ASN A 101 3.67 -20.40 3.73
N LEU A 102 3.88 -19.07 3.89
CA LEU A 102 4.45 -18.19 2.87
C LEU A 102 5.75 -17.51 3.30
N GLU A 103 6.48 -18.06 4.30
CA GLU A 103 7.73 -17.50 4.85
C GLU A 103 8.85 -17.45 3.83
N ASP A 104 8.82 -18.33 2.86
CA ASP A 104 9.76 -18.38 1.74
C ASP A 104 9.47 -17.31 0.66
N ARG A 105 8.29 -16.70 0.66
CA ARG A 105 7.81 -15.74 -0.34
C ARG A 105 7.56 -14.34 0.20
N VAL A 106 7.25 -14.20 1.49
CA VAL A 106 6.90 -12.93 2.12
C VAL A 106 7.87 -12.59 3.24
N ARG A 107 8.63 -11.50 3.05
CA ARG A 107 9.49 -10.92 4.07
C ARG A 107 8.81 -9.70 4.69
N VAL A 108 8.60 -9.71 6.01
CA VAL A 108 7.97 -8.59 6.74
C VAL A 108 9.02 -7.80 7.51
N LEU A 109 9.10 -6.49 7.27
CA LEU A 109 10.05 -5.56 7.86
C LEU A 109 9.32 -4.45 8.63
N GLU A 110 9.93 -3.99 9.72
CA GLU A 110 9.49 -2.80 10.45
C GLU A 110 10.18 -1.56 9.88
N GLY A 111 9.42 -0.49 9.67
CA GLY A 111 9.96 0.81 9.28
C GLY A 111 8.94 1.68 8.54
N ASP A 112 9.34 2.92 8.31
CA ASP A 112 8.49 3.96 7.73
C ASP A 112 8.62 3.98 6.21
N LEU A 113 7.51 3.73 5.51
CA LEU A 113 7.40 3.71 4.05
C LEU A 113 8.55 2.91 3.40
N PHE A 114 9.38 3.57 2.60
CA PHE A 114 10.47 2.96 1.84
C PHE A 114 11.77 2.77 2.63
N GLN A 115 11.88 3.30 3.84
CA GLN A 115 13.10 3.24 4.63
C GLN A 115 13.69 1.83 4.77
N PRO A 116 12.91 0.77 5.04
CA PRO A 116 13.48 -0.57 5.18
C PRO A 116 13.99 -1.19 3.87
N VAL A 117 13.73 -0.55 2.73
CA VAL A 117 13.99 -1.06 1.37
C VAL A 117 14.76 -0.07 0.48
N GLU A 118 15.51 0.87 1.05
CA GLU A 118 16.15 2.03 0.38
C GLU A 118 16.88 1.73 -0.94
N LYS A 119 17.41 0.54 -1.15
CA LYS A 119 18.19 0.18 -2.35
C LYS A 119 17.49 -0.85 -3.24
N GLN A 120 16.23 -1.15 -2.96
CA GLN A 120 15.49 -2.18 -3.68
C GLN A 120 14.53 -1.55 -4.70
N ARG A 121 14.32 -2.27 -5.81
CA ARG A 121 13.35 -1.88 -6.84
C ARG A 121 12.34 -3.00 -7.01
N PHE A 122 11.09 -2.61 -7.27
CA PHE A 122 9.94 -3.50 -7.32
C PHE A 122 9.20 -3.35 -8.64
N ASP A 123 8.62 -4.45 -9.11
CA ASP A 123 7.76 -4.48 -10.29
C ASP A 123 6.37 -3.95 -9.96
N LEU A 124 5.98 -4.06 -8.69
CA LEU A 124 4.73 -3.54 -8.18
C LEU A 124 4.93 -3.01 -6.76
N VAL A 125 4.42 -1.81 -6.50
CA VAL A 125 4.27 -1.26 -5.15
C VAL A 125 2.79 -1.17 -4.85
N ILE A 126 2.35 -1.67 -3.69
CA ILE A 126 0.97 -1.58 -3.23
C ILE A 126 0.94 -0.69 -2.00
N PHE A 127 0.00 0.24 -1.96
CA PHE A 127 -0.19 1.10 -0.82
C PHE A 127 -1.68 1.36 -0.55
N ASN A 128 -2.12 0.99 0.63
CA ASN A 128 -3.43 1.31 1.18
C ASN A 128 -3.24 2.22 2.40
N PRO A 129 -2.95 3.52 2.21
CA PRO A 129 -2.66 4.42 3.32
C PRO A 129 -3.87 4.59 4.24
N PRO A 130 -3.66 4.99 5.49
CA PRO A 130 -4.75 5.45 6.35
C PRO A 130 -5.31 6.77 5.80
N TYR A 131 -6.64 6.89 5.60
CA TYR A 131 -7.27 8.12 5.09
C TYR A 131 -8.07 8.89 6.12
N TYR A 132 -8.37 8.28 7.25
CA TYR A 132 -9.24 8.92 8.23
C TYR A 132 -8.44 9.79 9.18
N GLU A 133 -8.70 11.08 9.19
CA GLU A 133 -8.22 11.99 10.22
C GLU A 133 -8.96 11.71 11.53
N GLY A 134 -8.33 11.02 12.46
CA GLY A 134 -8.81 10.82 13.84
C GLY A 134 -8.06 11.72 14.80
N LYS A 135 -8.73 12.28 15.84
CA LYS A 135 -8.04 13.04 16.89
C LYS A 135 -6.97 12.17 17.56
N PRO A 136 -5.76 12.71 17.81
CA PRO A 136 -4.72 12.00 18.54
C PRO A 136 -5.23 11.68 19.96
N GLY A 137 -5.36 10.42 20.30
CA GLY A 137 -5.75 10.04 21.66
C GLY A 137 -6.21 8.61 21.82
N GLU A 138 -6.73 7.99 20.78
CA GLU A 138 -7.23 6.63 20.87
C GLU A 138 -6.61 5.81 19.73
N TRP A 139 -5.77 4.83 20.06
CA TRP A 139 -5.19 3.71 19.28
C TRP A 139 -4.96 3.90 17.75
N ALA A 140 -5.59 4.87 17.11
CA ALA A 140 -5.33 5.32 15.72
C ALA A 140 -4.04 6.18 15.59
N GLY A 141 -3.40 6.56 16.69
CA GLY A 141 -2.34 7.58 16.73
C GLY A 141 -1.04 7.22 15.99
N TYR A 142 -0.79 5.97 15.61
CA TYR A 142 0.40 5.60 14.85
C TYR A 142 0.16 5.58 13.33
N ALA A 143 -1.06 5.25 12.90
CA ALA A 143 -1.41 5.28 11.48
C ALA A 143 -1.59 6.72 10.93
N TRP A 144 -1.76 7.71 11.81
CA TRP A 144 -2.26 9.06 11.50
C TRP A 144 -1.25 10.18 11.67
N ARG A 145 -0.01 9.93 12.05
CA ARG A 145 1.03 10.96 12.10
C ARG A 145 1.67 11.25 10.74
N GLY A 146 0.92 11.05 9.68
CA GLY A 146 1.37 11.29 8.34
C GLY A 146 0.77 12.56 7.74
N GLU A 147 0.93 13.73 8.36
CA GLU A 147 0.99 14.93 7.53
C GLU A 147 1.98 14.63 6.41
N ASN A 148 1.48 14.52 5.17
CA ASN A 148 2.24 14.19 3.97
C ASN A 148 2.63 12.72 3.70
N VAL A 149 1.98 11.70 4.28
CA VAL A 149 2.32 10.31 3.93
C VAL A 149 2.17 10.04 2.43
N LEU A 150 1.14 10.59 1.80
CA LEU A 150 0.91 10.48 0.35
C LEU A 150 1.93 11.26 -0.47
N HIS A 151 2.37 12.42 0.01
CA HIS A 151 3.43 13.20 -0.62
C HIS A 151 4.76 12.44 -0.55
N ARG A 152 5.15 11.94 0.62
CA ARG A 152 6.37 11.14 0.83
C ARG A 152 6.34 9.83 0.03
N PHE A 153 5.15 9.22 -0.12
CA PHE A 153 4.95 8.09 -1.00
C PHE A 153 5.24 8.47 -2.45
N ALA A 154 4.70 9.58 -2.95
CA ALA A 154 4.92 10.04 -4.33
C ALA A 154 6.41 10.32 -4.60
N GLU A 155 7.11 10.99 -3.68
CA GLU A 155 8.55 11.27 -3.76
C GLU A 155 9.39 9.99 -3.75
N GLY A 156 9.03 9.03 -2.88
CA GLY A 156 9.78 7.78 -2.72
C GLY A 156 9.50 6.75 -3.81
N LEU A 157 8.42 6.86 -4.58
CA LEU A 157 7.98 5.81 -5.49
C LEU A 157 8.97 5.57 -6.64
N GLY A 158 9.45 6.63 -7.30
CA GLY A 158 10.31 6.53 -8.49
C GLY A 158 11.60 5.75 -8.26
N PRO A 159 12.38 6.04 -7.22
CA PRO A 159 13.60 5.29 -6.89
C PRO A 159 13.37 3.81 -6.63
N HIS A 160 12.16 3.41 -6.21
CA HIS A 160 11.81 2.06 -5.79
C HIS A 160 11.03 1.25 -6.84
N LEU A 161 10.83 1.79 -8.05
CA LEU A 161 10.25 1.03 -9.16
C LEU A 161 11.31 0.54 -10.14
N THR A 162 11.10 -0.66 -10.67
CA THR A 162 11.81 -1.11 -11.89
C THR A 162 11.37 -0.24 -13.08
N PRO A 163 12.10 -0.23 -14.21
CA PRO A 163 11.73 0.58 -15.38
C PRO A 163 10.32 0.32 -15.92
N LYS A 164 9.78 -0.88 -15.71
CA LYS A 164 8.42 -1.28 -16.08
C LYS A 164 7.48 -1.36 -14.86
N GLY A 165 7.97 -0.99 -13.70
CA GLY A 165 7.25 -1.07 -12.44
C GLY A 165 6.07 -0.09 -12.39
N ARG A 166 5.10 -0.42 -11.54
CA ARG A 166 3.90 0.39 -11.30
C ARG A 166 3.50 0.33 -9.83
N ALA A 167 2.60 1.22 -9.43
CA ALA A 167 2.02 1.13 -8.11
C ALA A 167 0.49 1.00 -8.18
N LEU A 168 -0.09 0.33 -7.16
CA LEU A 168 -1.51 0.39 -6.83
C LEU A 168 -1.68 1.22 -5.56
N LEU A 169 -2.40 2.32 -5.68
CA LEU A 169 -2.70 3.21 -4.58
C LEU A 169 -4.20 3.21 -4.31
N SER A 170 -4.60 2.83 -3.09
CA SER A 170 -5.98 2.99 -2.64
C SER A 170 -6.12 4.36 -1.98
N VAL A 171 -7.14 5.11 -2.34
CA VAL A 171 -7.48 6.40 -1.74
C VAL A 171 -8.99 6.57 -1.68
N SER A 172 -9.48 7.46 -0.83
CA SER A 172 -10.88 7.81 -0.75
C SER A 172 -11.12 9.31 -0.88
N THR A 173 -12.38 9.71 -1.04
CA THR A 173 -12.77 11.14 -1.06
C THR A 173 -12.63 11.84 0.29
N GLU A 174 -12.19 11.14 1.33
CA GLU A 174 -11.79 11.75 2.62
C GLU A 174 -10.48 12.54 2.52
N VAL A 175 -9.68 12.29 1.46
CA VAL A 175 -8.49 13.09 1.14
C VAL A 175 -8.75 13.95 -0.10
N ASP A 176 -8.00 15.03 -0.24
CA ASP A 176 -8.01 15.84 -1.47
C ASP A 176 -7.36 15.06 -2.65
N LEU A 177 -8.21 14.40 -3.44
CA LEU A 177 -7.77 13.61 -4.59
C LEU A 177 -7.03 14.44 -5.66
N LEU A 178 -7.31 15.75 -5.78
CA LEU A 178 -6.61 16.61 -6.72
C LEU A 178 -5.18 16.82 -6.28
N THR A 179 -4.97 17.11 -4.99
CA THR A 179 -3.62 17.24 -4.39
C THR A 179 -2.84 15.93 -4.50
N VAL A 180 -3.47 14.77 -4.25
CA VAL A 180 -2.81 13.46 -4.40
C VAL A 180 -2.35 13.23 -5.84
N LYS A 181 -3.24 13.44 -6.83
CA LYS A 181 -2.90 13.27 -8.25
C LYS A 181 -1.83 14.24 -8.72
N LYS A 182 -1.92 15.50 -8.28
CA LYS A 182 -0.91 16.53 -8.58
C LYS A 182 0.45 16.13 -8.01
N GLY A 183 0.52 15.70 -6.75
CA GLY A 183 1.77 15.23 -6.14
C GLY A 183 2.40 14.05 -6.89
N LEU A 184 1.60 13.07 -7.33
CA LEU A 184 2.08 11.97 -8.17
C LEU A 184 2.58 12.48 -9.54
N GLN A 185 1.85 13.39 -10.18
CA GLN A 185 2.23 13.96 -11.47
C GLN A 185 3.53 14.78 -11.39
N GLU A 186 3.72 15.58 -10.36
CA GLU A 186 4.95 16.36 -10.09
C GLU A 186 6.17 15.45 -9.88
N ASN A 187 5.95 14.23 -9.39
CA ASN A 187 6.97 13.20 -9.24
C ASN A 187 7.08 12.25 -10.48
N GLY A 188 6.47 12.63 -11.61
CA GLY A 188 6.61 11.92 -12.88
C GLY A 188 5.71 10.70 -13.04
N PHE A 189 4.56 10.65 -12.36
CA PHE A 189 3.61 9.55 -12.48
C PHE A 189 2.29 9.98 -13.10
N GLU A 190 1.77 9.13 -13.99
CA GLU A 190 0.39 9.18 -14.46
C GLU A 190 -0.47 8.24 -13.62
N THR A 191 -1.71 8.67 -13.34
CA THR A 191 -2.67 7.88 -12.56
C THR A 191 -3.83 7.44 -13.42
N ARG A 192 -4.18 6.15 -13.38
CA ARG A 192 -5.36 5.58 -14.02
C ARG A 192 -6.26 4.96 -12.98
N GLU A 193 -7.54 5.35 -12.96
CA GLU A 193 -8.56 4.67 -12.15
C GLU A 193 -8.75 3.25 -12.69
N ILE A 194 -8.54 2.23 -11.84
CA ILE A 194 -8.74 0.83 -12.20
C ILE A 194 -9.93 0.22 -11.49
N ARG A 195 -10.27 0.72 -10.31
CA ARG A 195 -11.46 0.33 -9.55
C ARG A 195 -11.99 1.51 -8.74
N LYS A 196 -13.31 1.53 -8.55
CA LYS A 196 -13.95 2.42 -7.58
C LYS A 196 -15.14 1.75 -6.89
N ARG A 197 -15.45 2.23 -5.71
CA ARG A 197 -16.64 1.85 -4.94
C ARG A 197 -17.24 3.07 -4.29
N TRP A 198 -18.48 3.37 -4.66
CA TRP A 198 -19.26 4.39 -3.99
C TRP A 198 -19.98 3.80 -2.78
N ILE A 199 -20.00 4.55 -1.68
CA ILE A 199 -20.80 4.32 -0.48
C ILE A 199 -21.39 5.66 -0.05
N PRO A 200 -22.50 5.71 0.72
CA PRO A 200 -23.07 6.98 1.18
C PRO A 200 -22.04 7.87 1.89
N GLY A 201 -21.73 9.02 1.29
CA GLY A 201 -20.79 10.01 1.82
C GLY A 201 -19.33 9.81 1.42
N GLU A 202 -18.95 8.71 0.77
CA GLU A 202 -17.56 8.42 0.42
C GLU A 202 -17.44 7.63 -0.88
N THR A 203 -16.40 7.88 -1.64
CA THR A 203 -16.00 7.02 -2.76
C THR A 203 -14.57 6.58 -2.57
N ILE A 204 -14.34 5.28 -2.66
CA ILE A 204 -13.01 4.68 -2.57
C ILE A 204 -12.54 4.34 -3.98
N TYR A 205 -11.29 4.66 -4.28
CA TYR A 205 -10.64 4.42 -5.56
C TYR A 205 -9.43 3.54 -5.39
N VAL A 206 -9.12 2.77 -6.42
CA VAL A 206 -7.80 2.17 -6.62
C VAL A 206 -7.24 2.76 -7.90
N TYR A 207 -6.14 3.49 -7.77
CA TYR A 207 -5.39 4.03 -8.88
C TYR A 207 -4.19 3.14 -9.21
N GLU A 208 -3.97 2.90 -10.48
CA GLU A 208 -2.68 2.44 -10.98
C GLU A 208 -1.83 3.67 -11.29
N CYS A 209 -0.62 3.73 -10.72
CA CYS A 209 0.36 4.79 -10.95
C CYS A 209 1.50 4.22 -11.79
N ARG A 210 1.77 4.82 -12.95
CA ARG A 210 2.86 4.42 -13.86
C ARG A 210 3.78 5.61 -14.12
N PRO A 211 5.09 5.37 -14.31
CA PRO A 211 5.98 6.44 -14.80
C PRO A 211 5.44 7.06 -16.07
N SER A 212 5.39 8.39 -16.13
CA SER A 212 4.98 9.13 -17.35
C SER A 212 5.99 8.92 -18.46
N GLN A 213 5.54 8.65 -19.66
CA GLN A 213 6.42 8.46 -20.83
C GLN A 213 7.22 9.72 -21.21
N ILE A 214 6.85 10.88 -20.66
CA ILE A 214 7.44 12.20 -20.98
C ILE A 214 8.82 12.40 -20.31
N CYS A 215 9.18 11.64 -19.28
CA CYS A 215 10.42 11.84 -18.52
C CYS A 215 11.67 11.15 -19.14
N GLY A 216 11.57 10.53 -20.31
CA GLY A 216 12.65 9.79 -20.98
C GLY A 216 13.65 10.62 -21.79
N HIS A 217 13.51 11.95 -21.92
CA HIS A 217 14.31 12.75 -22.85
C HIS A 217 15.22 13.83 -22.25
N VAL A 218 15.40 13.91 -20.92
CA VAL A 218 16.21 15.01 -20.32
C VAL A 218 17.42 14.54 -19.51
N ARG A 219 17.84 13.28 -19.61
CA ARG A 219 19.10 12.84 -18.96
C ARG A 219 20.04 12.13 -19.93
N GLY A 220 20.47 12.83 -20.97
CA GLY A 220 21.43 12.25 -21.88
C GLY A 220 21.99 13.23 -22.88
N GLU A 221 22.53 14.39 -22.44
CA GLU A 221 23.45 15.20 -23.24
C GLU A 221 24.08 16.28 -22.36
N ALA A 222 25.10 15.90 -21.62
CA ALA A 222 26.08 16.86 -21.10
C ALA A 222 27.36 16.10 -20.76
N THR A 223 28.12 15.68 -21.76
CA THR A 223 29.57 15.53 -21.68
C THR A 223 30.11 15.24 -23.08
N SER A 224 30.60 16.25 -23.78
CA SER A 224 31.87 16.22 -24.53
C SER A 224 31.95 17.47 -25.38
N GLU A 225 32.60 18.49 -24.85
CA GLU A 225 33.34 19.47 -25.63
C GLU A 225 34.13 20.35 -24.68
N ALA A 226 35.35 19.93 -24.41
CA ALA A 226 36.40 20.84 -23.98
C ALA A 226 37.74 20.07 -24.03
N GLY A 227 38.49 20.29 -25.10
CA GLY A 227 39.85 19.83 -25.11
C GLY A 227 40.42 19.74 -26.52
N GLN A 228 40.71 20.86 -27.13
CA GLN A 228 41.79 21.07 -28.09
C GLN A 228 41.90 22.56 -28.42
N GLU A 229 42.79 23.25 -27.73
CA GLU A 229 43.80 24.16 -28.29
C GLU A 229 44.73 24.62 -27.15
#